data_bb42181126880b62f8a940ee4aa11a8d
#
_entry.id   bb42181126880b62f8a940ee4aa11a8d
#
_cell.length_a   1.000
_cell.length_b   1.000
_cell.length_c   1.000
_cell.angle_alpha   90.00
_cell.angle_beta   90.00
_cell.angle_gamma   90.00
#
_symmetry.space_group_name_H-M   'P 1'
#
loop_
_entity.id
_entity.type
_entity.pdbx_description
1 polymer ?
#
loop_
_entity_poly.entity_id
_entity_poly.type
_entity_poly.pdbx_seq_one_letter_code
_entity_poly.pdbx_strand_id
1 'polypeptide(L)'
;GQVLARCPVEVQESQVRSAAASFVGEYRQVPPMYSALKVNGKKLCDLARAGKEVERKARSVQIYELEILECSLPVVRMRVVCSKGTYIRTLCADMGERLACGGTMQSLRRTRVGMFSLEDACTLGGLQRWKDEDMLGHAGLDQAKLRQALRPVDSVFADCPALHVKQESCLLLDNGNAIAPQQTAEGEVYAKDIWVRMYRPDGSFAG
;
A
#
# COMPACT_ATOMS: atom_id res chain seq x y z
N GLY A 1 18.55 14.94 6.07
CA GLY A 1 18.48 15.76 4.86
C GLY A 1 18.99 17.17 5.12
N GLN A 2 19.21 17.93 4.08
CA GLN A 2 19.63 19.33 4.18
C GLN A 2 18.38 20.22 4.26
N VAL A 3 18.41 21.22 5.15
CA VAL A 3 17.37 22.26 5.18
C VAL A 3 17.62 23.23 4.04
N LEU A 4 16.65 23.36 3.14
CA LEU A 4 16.77 24.23 1.95
C LEU A 4 16.26 25.64 2.23
N ALA A 5 15.19 25.77 3.01
CA ALA A 5 14.59 27.04 3.38
C ALA A 5 13.90 26.95 4.76
N ARG A 6 13.72 28.09 5.40
CA ARG A 6 12.90 28.26 6.61
C ARG A 6 12.00 29.47 6.41
N CYS A 7 10.70 29.26 6.64
CA CYS A 7 9.71 30.33 6.59
C CYS A 7 9.02 30.47 7.95
N PRO A 8 8.65 31.68 8.41
CA PRO A 8 7.80 31.83 9.57
C PRO A 8 6.42 31.18 9.32
N VAL A 9 5.83 30.65 10.37
CA VAL A 9 4.50 30.04 10.31
C VAL A 9 3.51 30.95 11.03
N GLU A 10 2.84 31.79 10.26
CA GLU A 10 1.88 32.81 10.74
C GLU A 10 0.43 32.45 10.39
N VAL A 11 0.17 31.13 10.24
CA VAL A 11 -1.16 30.62 9.88
C VAL A 11 -1.93 30.20 11.13
N GLN A 12 -3.26 30.20 11.01
CA GLN A 12 -4.16 29.70 12.06
C GLN A 12 -4.60 28.27 11.76
N GLU A 13 -5.02 27.54 12.78
CA GLU A 13 -5.52 26.17 12.64
C GLU A 13 -6.67 26.06 11.62
N SER A 14 -7.58 27.06 11.59
CA SER A 14 -8.68 27.10 10.63
C SER A 14 -8.21 27.11 9.17
N GLN A 15 -7.11 27.81 8.89
CA GLN A 15 -6.50 27.86 7.56
C GLN A 15 -5.87 26.50 7.20
N VAL A 16 -5.21 25.85 8.18
CA VAL A 16 -4.64 24.49 7.99
C VAL A 16 -5.75 23.50 7.66
N ARG A 17 -6.87 23.51 8.40
CA ARG A 17 -8.01 22.64 8.15
C ARG A 17 -8.67 22.91 6.80
N SER A 18 -8.81 24.16 6.41
CA SER A 18 -9.34 24.56 5.10
C SER A 18 -8.42 24.11 3.96
N ALA A 19 -7.11 24.31 4.10
CA ALA A 19 -6.13 23.83 3.14
C ALA A 19 -6.20 22.29 3.01
N ALA A 20 -6.23 21.56 4.12
CA ALA A 20 -6.35 20.09 4.13
C ALA A 20 -7.62 19.64 3.39
N ALA A 21 -8.77 20.22 3.70
CA ALA A 21 -10.04 19.87 3.07
C ALA A 21 -10.01 20.05 1.53
N SER A 22 -9.26 21.01 1.03
CA SER A 22 -9.15 21.27 -0.41
C SER A 22 -8.35 20.24 -1.20
N PHE A 23 -7.65 19.30 -0.54
CA PHE A 23 -6.95 18.18 -1.17
C PHE A 23 -7.78 16.90 -1.22
N VAL A 24 -8.94 16.86 -0.55
CA VAL A 24 -9.83 15.70 -0.62
C VAL A 24 -10.48 15.63 -2.01
N GLY A 25 -10.51 14.43 -2.59
CA GLY A 25 -10.97 14.21 -3.95
C GLY A 25 -9.84 13.92 -4.92
N GLU A 26 -10.06 14.18 -6.19
CA GLU A 26 -9.03 14.05 -7.23
C GLU A 26 -7.98 15.14 -7.08
N TYR A 27 -6.73 14.73 -7.01
CA TYR A 27 -5.58 15.60 -6.80
C TYR A 27 -4.47 15.27 -7.80
N ARG A 28 -4.03 16.29 -8.56
CA ARG A 28 -2.92 16.16 -9.51
C ARG A 28 -1.60 16.45 -8.84
N GLN A 29 -0.82 15.41 -8.62
CA GLN A 29 0.42 15.45 -7.88
C GLN A 29 1.64 15.26 -8.79
N VAL A 30 2.65 16.13 -8.68
CA VAL A 30 3.96 15.94 -9.32
C VAL A 30 4.80 15.01 -8.43
N PRO A 31 5.17 13.80 -8.90
CA PRO A 31 5.96 12.87 -8.10
C PRO A 31 7.31 13.48 -7.69
N PRO A 32 7.82 13.20 -6.48
CA PRO A 32 9.13 13.72 -6.06
C PRO A 32 10.26 13.02 -6.81
N MET A 33 11.40 13.72 -6.97
CA MET A 33 12.62 13.15 -7.59
C MET A 33 13.09 11.91 -6.83
N TYR A 34 13.00 11.89 -5.51
CA TYR A 34 13.33 10.71 -4.70
C TYR A 34 12.17 9.70 -4.67
N SER A 35 11.88 9.11 -5.84
CA SER A 35 10.88 8.06 -6.01
C SER A 35 11.42 6.89 -6.87
N ALA A 36 10.75 5.74 -6.79
CA ALA A 36 11.08 4.56 -7.59
C ALA A 36 10.50 4.60 -9.01
N LEU A 37 9.82 5.67 -9.39
CA LEU A 37 9.31 5.85 -10.74
C LEU A 37 10.44 5.88 -11.75
N LYS A 38 10.21 5.28 -12.92
CA LYS A 38 11.17 5.25 -14.02
C LYS A 38 10.81 6.29 -15.07
N VAL A 39 11.81 7.04 -15.54
CA VAL A 39 11.76 7.91 -16.70
C VAL A 39 12.89 7.48 -17.64
N ASN A 40 12.58 7.17 -18.88
CA ASN A 40 13.53 6.65 -19.86
C ASN A 40 14.35 5.45 -19.33
N GLY A 41 13.68 4.51 -18.65
CA GLY A 41 14.27 3.29 -18.09
C GLY A 41 15.07 3.47 -16.79
N LYS A 42 15.36 4.69 -16.33
CA LYS A 42 16.11 4.99 -15.10
C LYS A 42 15.19 5.42 -13.98
N LYS A 43 15.44 4.99 -12.74
CA LYS A 43 14.67 5.43 -11.57
C LYS A 43 14.95 6.90 -11.27
N LEU A 44 13.92 7.66 -10.92
CA LEU A 44 14.07 9.08 -10.54
C LEU A 44 15.03 9.26 -9.35
N CYS A 45 15.01 8.39 -8.37
CA CYS A 45 15.92 8.46 -7.22
C CYS A 45 17.40 8.28 -7.60
N ASP A 46 17.70 7.51 -8.65
CA ASP A 46 19.08 7.33 -9.11
C ASP A 46 19.56 8.57 -9.87
N LEU A 47 18.66 9.19 -10.66
CA LEU A 47 18.94 10.48 -11.31
C LEU A 47 19.14 11.59 -10.27
N ALA A 48 18.31 11.65 -9.23
CA ALA A 48 18.45 12.63 -8.16
C ALA A 48 19.78 12.48 -7.39
N ARG A 49 20.21 11.24 -7.11
CA ARG A 49 21.52 10.97 -6.48
C ARG A 49 22.70 11.39 -7.38
N ALA A 50 22.52 11.33 -8.70
CA ALA A 50 23.49 11.79 -9.67
C ALA A 50 23.42 13.32 -9.95
N GLY A 51 22.64 14.07 -9.14
CA GLY A 51 22.46 15.52 -9.29
C GLY A 51 21.67 15.94 -10.54
N LYS A 52 20.97 14.99 -11.18
CA LYS A 52 20.17 15.26 -12.38
C LYS A 52 18.71 15.45 -12.01
N GLU A 53 18.16 16.60 -12.36
CA GLU A 53 16.73 16.86 -12.30
C GLU A 53 16.12 16.63 -13.69
N VAL A 54 14.93 15.99 -13.71
CA VAL A 54 14.17 15.72 -14.94
C VAL A 54 12.74 16.19 -14.76
N GLU A 55 12.13 16.59 -15.85
CA GLU A 55 10.72 16.94 -15.87
C GLU A 55 9.85 15.74 -15.48
N ARG A 56 8.88 15.98 -14.64
CA ARG A 56 7.96 14.94 -14.12
C ARG A 56 6.52 15.35 -14.43
N LYS A 57 5.83 14.48 -15.13
CA LYS A 57 4.41 14.70 -15.43
C LYS A 57 3.59 14.52 -14.16
N ALA A 58 2.69 15.45 -13.89
CA ALA A 58 1.70 15.30 -12.83
C ALA A 58 0.85 14.06 -13.07
N ARG A 59 0.51 13.33 -11.99
CA ARG A 59 -0.36 12.15 -12.00
C ARG A 59 -1.57 12.41 -11.15
N SER A 60 -2.72 11.96 -11.61
CA SER A 60 -3.92 11.97 -10.80
C SER A 60 -3.82 10.92 -9.70
N VAL A 61 -4.09 11.32 -8.47
CA VAL A 61 -4.26 10.47 -7.30
C VAL A 61 -5.54 10.85 -6.60
N GLN A 62 -6.09 9.94 -5.80
CA GLN A 62 -7.32 10.17 -5.05
C GLN A 62 -6.99 10.26 -3.56
N ILE A 63 -7.38 11.35 -2.91
CA ILE A 63 -7.41 11.48 -1.47
C ILE A 63 -8.85 11.21 -1.03
N TYR A 64 -9.07 10.08 -0.35
CA TYR A 64 -10.41 9.69 0.10
C TYR A 64 -10.79 10.42 1.38
N GLU A 65 -9.81 10.53 2.31
CA GLU A 65 -9.96 11.23 3.59
C GLU A 65 -8.67 11.95 3.94
N LEU A 66 -8.78 13.14 4.49
CA LEU A 66 -7.69 13.87 5.12
C LEU A 66 -8.21 14.54 6.39
N GLU A 67 -7.76 14.05 7.54
CA GLU A 67 -8.17 14.51 8.86
C GLU A 67 -6.99 15.12 9.60
N ILE A 68 -7.16 16.33 10.13
CA ILE A 68 -6.20 16.95 11.04
C ILE A 68 -6.49 16.42 12.45
N LEU A 69 -5.60 15.56 12.95
CA LEU A 69 -5.70 14.94 14.28
C LEU A 69 -5.23 15.88 15.37
N GLU A 70 -4.17 16.67 15.08
CA GLU A 70 -3.57 17.61 16.03
C GLU A 70 -2.94 18.76 15.25
N CYS A 71 -3.13 19.98 15.75
CA CYS A 71 -2.55 21.18 15.17
C CYS A 71 -1.86 21.99 16.27
N SER A 72 -0.57 21.73 16.46
CA SER A 72 0.32 22.45 17.41
C SER A 72 1.41 23.13 16.61
N LEU A 73 1.07 24.23 15.94
CA LEU A 73 1.96 24.92 14.99
C LEU A 73 3.36 25.15 15.56
N PRO A 74 4.41 24.87 14.79
CA PRO A 74 4.43 24.56 13.35
C PRO A 74 4.20 23.08 13.01
N VAL A 75 3.86 22.22 13.97
CA VAL A 75 3.66 20.79 13.78
C VAL A 75 2.18 20.48 13.61
N VAL A 76 1.87 19.73 12.54
CA VAL A 76 0.52 19.24 12.25
C VAL A 76 0.56 17.74 12.09
N ARG A 77 -0.30 17.01 12.82
CA ARG A 77 -0.49 15.58 12.69
C ARG A 77 -1.79 15.32 11.94
N MET A 78 -1.71 14.56 10.87
CA MET A 78 -2.86 14.24 10.04
C MET A 78 -2.95 12.74 9.72
N ARG A 79 -4.18 12.27 9.49
CA ARG A 79 -4.48 10.96 8.92
C ARG A 79 -4.90 11.14 7.48
N VAL A 80 -4.34 10.33 6.59
CA VAL A 80 -4.64 10.39 5.16
C VAL A 80 -5.04 9.01 4.66
N VAL A 81 -6.21 8.90 4.02
CA VAL A 81 -6.64 7.73 3.26
C VAL A 81 -6.59 8.10 1.79
N CYS A 82 -5.76 7.38 1.02
CA CYS A 82 -5.48 7.75 -0.37
C CYS A 82 -5.25 6.54 -1.27
N SER A 83 -5.33 6.77 -2.58
CA SER A 83 -5.04 5.75 -3.60
C SER A 83 -3.57 5.34 -3.60
N LYS A 84 -3.29 4.19 -4.23
CA LYS A 84 -1.91 3.78 -4.52
C LYS A 84 -1.18 4.85 -5.34
N GLY A 85 0.13 5.00 -5.09
CA GLY A 85 0.96 5.94 -5.82
C GLY A 85 0.97 7.37 -5.29
N THR A 86 0.18 7.68 -4.25
CA THR A 86 0.18 8.98 -3.58
C THR A 86 1.45 9.16 -2.75
N TYR A 87 2.12 10.31 -2.92
CA TYR A 87 3.32 10.70 -2.17
C TYR A 87 2.95 11.66 -1.04
N ILE A 88 2.92 11.20 0.18
CA ILE A 88 2.58 12.02 1.35
C ILE A 88 3.59 13.16 1.54
N ARG A 89 4.87 12.96 1.17
CA ARG A 89 5.88 14.03 1.18
C ARG A 89 5.49 15.21 0.28
N THR A 90 4.99 14.92 -0.91
CA THR A 90 4.53 15.95 -1.85
C THR A 90 3.25 16.61 -1.32
N LEU A 91 2.31 15.83 -0.78
CA LEU A 91 1.11 16.39 -0.16
C LEU A 91 1.45 17.38 0.97
N CYS A 92 2.41 17.05 1.84
CA CYS A 92 2.87 17.98 2.88
C CYS A 92 3.49 19.26 2.29
N ALA A 93 4.30 19.13 1.23
CA ALA A 93 4.90 20.28 0.56
C ALA A 93 3.84 21.17 -0.10
N ASP A 94 2.90 20.59 -0.84
CA ASP A 94 1.84 21.30 -1.56
C ASP A 94 0.85 21.98 -0.59
N MET A 95 0.56 21.33 0.57
CA MET A 95 -0.21 21.98 1.64
C MET A 95 0.51 23.20 2.21
N GLY A 96 1.82 23.09 2.46
CA GLY A 96 2.63 24.20 2.95
C GLY A 96 2.77 25.33 1.93
N GLU A 97 2.86 25.01 0.64
CA GLU A 97 2.83 25.98 -0.44
C GLU A 97 1.50 26.75 -0.48
N ARG A 98 0.37 26.03 -0.37
CA ARG A 98 -0.96 26.66 -0.30
C ARG A 98 -1.14 27.58 0.90
N LEU A 99 -0.46 27.28 2.01
CA LEU A 99 -0.44 28.09 3.22
C LEU A 99 0.64 29.20 3.17
N ALA A 100 1.40 29.31 2.08
CA ALA A 100 2.49 30.27 1.88
C ALA A 100 3.62 30.22 2.95
N CYS A 101 3.72 29.13 3.70
CA CYS A 101 4.76 28.98 4.74
C CYS A 101 5.68 27.78 4.51
N GLY A 102 5.50 27.07 3.39
CA GLY A 102 6.21 25.82 3.13
C GLY A 102 5.77 24.68 4.04
N GLY A 103 6.09 23.44 3.63
CA GLY A 103 5.75 22.26 4.40
C GLY A 103 6.71 21.11 4.14
N THR A 104 7.02 20.36 5.19
CA THR A 104 7.87 19.16 5.08
C THR A 104 7.31 18.03 5.93
N MET A 105 7.45 16.81 5.44
CA MET A 105 7.05 15.62 6.19
C MET A 105 8.12 15.30 7.24
N GLN A 106 7.78 15.41 8.52
CA GLN A 106 8.66 15.07 9.64
C GLN A 106 8.72 13.57 9.88
N SER A 107 7.57 12.91 9.90
CA SER A 107 7.45 11.46 10.10
C SER A 107 6.28 10.90 9.30
N LEU A 108 6.33 9.60 9.02
CA LEU A 108 5.26 8.88 8.34
C LEU A 108 5.09 7.49 8.96
N ARG A 109 3.87 7.16 9.34
CA ARG A 109 3.50 5.80 9.75
C ARG A 109 2.38 5.29 8.86
N ARG A 110 2.65 4.19 8.15
CA ARG A 110 1.62 3.51 7.38
C ARG A 110 0.85 2.57 8.30
N THR A 111 -0.44 2.78 8.43
CA THR A 111 -1.30 2.02 9.35
C THR A 111 -2.12 0.95 8.64
N ARG A 112 -2.36 1.10 7.33
CA ARG A 112 -3.11 0.11 6.53
C ARG A 112 -2.67 0.11 5.07
N VAL A 113 -2.69 -1.06 4.43
CA VAL A 113 -2.55 -1.24 2.98
C VAL A 113 -3.53 -2.31 2.53
N GLY A 114 -4.59 -1.93 1.81
CA GLY A 114 -5.67 -2.84 1.46
C GLY A 114 -6.28 -3.47 2.72
N MET A 115 -6.31 -4.79 2.77
CA MET A 115 -6.80 -5.55 3.92
C MET A 115 -5.81 -5.64 5.09
N PHE A 116 -4.53 -5.35 4.88
CA PHE A 116 -3.50 -5.48 5.92
C PHE A 116 -3.46 -4.25 6.81
N SER A 117 -3.71 -4.45 8.11
CA SER A 117 -3.61 -3.41 9.13
C SER A 117 -2.30 -3.51 9.91
N LEU A 118 -1.89 -2.40 10.52
CA LEU A 118 -0.73 -2.40 11.41
C LEU A 118 -0.99 -3.20 12.69
N GLU A 119 -2.24 -3.31 13.11
CA GLU A 119 -2.66 -4.07 14.30
C GLU A 119 -2.41 -5.57 14.12
N ASP A 120 -2.55 -6.07 12.88
CA ASP A 120 -2.28 -7.47 12.53
C ASP A 120 -0.81 -7.74 12.20
N ALA A 121 0.05 -6.72 12.22
CA ALA A 121 1.43 -6.84 11.79
C ALA A 121 2.35 -7.32 12.92
N CYS A 122 3.26 -8.23 12.58
CA CYS A 122 4.32 -8.67 13.47
C CYS A 122 5.57 -7.82 13.27
N THR A 123 6.32 -7.55 14.34
CA THR A 123 7.64 -6.92 14.24
C THR A 123 8.70 -7.96 13.87
N LEU A 124 9.76 -7.54 13.16
CA LEU A 124 10.89 -8.42 12.86
C LEU A 124 11.52 -9.00 14.12
N GLY A 125 11.65 -8.20 15.20
CA GLY A 125 12.15 -8.68 16.49
C GLY A 125 11.20 -9.67 17.17
N GLY A 126 9.89 -9.59 16.93
CA GLY A 126 8.91 -10.57 17.38
C GLY A 126 9.09 -11.91 16.66
N LEU A 127 9.20 -11.86 15.34
CA LEU A 127 9.44 -13.06 14.51
C LEU A 127 10.77 -13.72 14.86
N GLN A 128 11.83 -12.94 15.09
CA GLN A 128 13.13 -13.47 15.49
C GLN A 128 13.03 -14.20 16.83
N ARG A 129 12.38 -13.61 17.84
CA ARG A 129 12.17 -14.28 19.14
C ARG A 129 11.43 -15.60 19.00
N TRP A 130 10.34 -15.66 18.21
CA TRP A 130 9.61 -16.90 17.99
C TRP A 130 10.47 -17.98 17.36
N LYS A 131 11.36 -17.60 16.42
CA LYS A 131 12.33 -18.51 15.82
C LYS A 131 13.36 -19.01 16.85
N ASP A 132 13.89 -18.12 17.67
CA ASP A 132 14.93 -18.46 18.64
C ASP A 132 14.37 -19.35 19.78
N GLU A 133 13.14 -19.12 20.21
CA GLU A 133 12.42 -19.95 21.18
C GLU A 133 12.14 -21.36 20.65
N ASP A 134 11.83 -21.51 19.36
CA ASP A 134 11.67 -22.83 18.69
C ASP A 134 12.99 -23.61 18.68
N MET A 135 14.12 -22.94 18.44
CA MET A 135 15.46 -23.56 18.46
C MET A 135 15.91 -24.00 19.86
N LEU A 136 15.35 -23.45 20.93
CA LEU A 136 15.64 -23.82 22.32
C LEU A 136 14.84 -25.03 22.81
N GLY A 137 14.12 -25.72 21.94
CA GLY A 137 13.41 -26.98 22.24
C GLY A 137 12.02 -26.82 22.86
N HIS A 138 11.44 -25.65 22.82
CA HIS A 138 10.04 -25.42 23.17
C HIS A 138 9.11 -25.74 21.99
N ALA A 139 9.38 -26.91 21.36
CA ALA A 139 8.72 -27.36 20.15
C ALA A 139 7.19 -27.34 20.27
N GLY A 140 6.53 -26.57 19.42
CA GLY A 140 5.10 -26.61 19.18
C GLY A 140 4.35 -25.28 19.31
N LEU A 141 4.64 -24.42 20.32
CA LEU A 141 3.88 -23.18 20.52
C LEU A 141 4.27 -22.09 19.53
N ASP A 142 5.54 -22.03 19.12
CA ASP A 142 6.07 -20.92 18.32
C ASP A 142 5.93 -21.18 16.83
N GLN A 143 5.95 -22.45 16.38
CA GLN A 143 5.54 -22.80 15.01
C GLN A 143 4.06 -22.48 14.78
N ALA A 144 3.19 -22.63 15.78
CA ALA A 144 1.79 -22.24 15.66
C ALA A 144 1.64 -20.73 15.51
N LYS A 145 2.39 -19.92 16.27
CA LYS A 145 2.43 -18.45 16.14
C LYS A 145 2.96 -18.00 14.78
N LEU A 146 4.06 -18.62 14.31
CA LEU A 146 4.61 -18.34 12.97
C LEU A 146 3.60 -18.67 11.86
N ARG A 147 2.90 -19.82 11.96
CA ARG A 147 1.86 -20.20 11.01
C ARG A 147 0.68 -19.22 11.05
N GLN A 148 0.26 -18.74 12.23
CA GLN A 148 -0.79 -17.72 12.36
C GLN A 148 -0.39 -16.37 11.78
N ALA A 149 0.91 -16.02 11.82
CA ALA A 149 1.43 -14.81 11.21
C ALA A 149 1.48 -14.89 9.68
N LEU A 150 1.54 -16.09 9.11
CA LEU A 150 1.48 -16.31 7.66
C LEU A 150 0.03 -16.21 7.19
N ARG A 151 -0.22 -15.30 6.27
CA ARG A 151 -1.52 -15.19 5.62
C ARG A 151 -1.52 -16.06 4.37
N PRO A 152 -2.55 -16.91 4.15
CA PRO A 152 -2.71 -17.63 2.89
C PRO A 152 -2.75 -16.67 1.71
N VAL A 153 -2.18 -17.06 0.56
CA VAL A 153 -2.12 -16.20 -0.63
C VAL A 153 -3.51 -15.83 -1.13
N ASP A 154 -4.45 -16.75 -1.09
CA ASP A 154 -5.84 -16.56 -1.49
C ASP A 154 -6.63 -15.63 -0.58
N SER A 155 -6.15 -15.37 0.65
CA SER A 155 -6.79 -14.41 1.56
C SER A 155 -6.84 -12.99 0.98
N VAL A 156 -5.90 -12.64 0.09
CA VAL A 156 -5.86 -11.33 -0.59
C VAL A 156 -7.02 -11.17 -1.57
N PHE A 157 -7.59 -12.28 -2.01
CA PHE A 157 -8.69 -12.36 -2.96
C PHE A 157 -9.99 -12.84 -2.32
N ALA A 158 -10.14 -12.67 -1.00
CA ALA A 158 -11.29 -13.19 -0.24
C ALA A 158 -12.64 -12.74 -0.80
N ASP A 159 -12.70 -11.52 -1.37
CA ASP A 159 -13.90 -10.95 -1.98
C ASP A 159 -14.17 -11.50 -3.39
N CYS A 160 -13.25 -12.26 -3.98
CA CYS A 160 -13.43 -12.86 -5.29
C CYS A 160 -14.17 -14.20 -5.16
N PRO A 161 -15.04 -14.57 -6.13
CA PRO A 161 -15.67 -15.89 -6.17
C PRO A 161 -14.63 -17.02 -6.17
N ALA A 162 -14.97 -18.13 -5.53
CA ALA A 162 -14.14 -19.34 -5.51
C ALA A 162 -14.68 -20.37 -6.49
N LEU A 163 -13.81 -20.96 -7.31
CA LEU A 163 -14.12 -22.04 -8.24
C LEU A 163 -13.21 -23.24 -7.98
N HIS A 164 -13.75 -24.45 -8.02
CA HIS A 164 -13.03 -25.68 -7.83
C HIS A 164 -12.91 -26.42 -9.16
N VAL A 165 -11.67 -26.63 -9.61
CA VAL A 165 -11.40 -27.35 -10.87
C VAL A 165 -11.69 -28.84 -10.66
N LYS A 166 -12.33 -29.47 -11.64
CA LYS A 166 -12.52 -30.93 -11.63
C LYS A 166 -11.22 -31.68 -11.79
N GLN A 167 -11.12 -32.87 -11.20
CA GLN A 167 -9.90 -33.69 -11.19
C GLN A 167 -9.29 -33.89 -12.56
N GLU A 168 -10.10 -34.15 -13.57
CA GLU A 168 -9.67 -34.37 -14.95
C GLU A 168 -9.07 -33.12 -15.62
N SER A 169 -9.33 -31.95 -15.07
CA SER A 169 -8.87 -30.66 -15.62
C SER A 169 -7.69 -30.05 -14.85
N CYS A 170 -7.21 -30.70 -13.78
CA CYS A 170 -6.09 -30.21 -12.99
C CYS A 170 -4.82 -29.99 -13.81
N LEU A 171 -4.52 -30.90 -14.75
CA LEU A 171 -3.34 -30.79 -15.63
C LEU A 171 -3.40 -29.53 -16.53
N LEU A 172 -4.60 -29.13 -16.96
CA LEU A 172 -4.76 -27.89 -17.73
C LEU A 172 -4.45 -26.67 -16.89
N LEU A 173 -4.95 -26.65 -15.64
CA LEU A 173 -4.69 -25.59 -14.66
C LEU A 173 -3.20 -25.47 -14.36
N ASP A 174 -2.52 -26.58 -14.08
CA ASP A 174 -1.10 -26.62 -13.72
C ASP A 174 -0.20 -26.15 -14.88
N ASN A 175 -0.64 -26.31 -16.11
CA ASN A 175 0.05 -25.82 -17.31
C ASN A 175 -0.35 -24.37 -17.68
N GLY A 176 -1.15 -23.68 -16.87
CA GLY A 176 -1.60 -22.30 -17.12
C GLY A 176 -2.58 -22.15 -18.27
N ASN A 177 -3.29 -23.24 -18.65
CA ASN A 177 -4.31 -23.18 -19.67
C ASN A 177 -5.62 -22.56 -19.13
N ALA A 178 -6.42 -22.02 -20.03
CA ALA A 178 -7.76 -21.55 -19.70
C ALA A 178 -8.66 -22.70 -19.25
N ILE A 179 -9.41 -22.48 -18.18
CA ILE A 179 -10.38 -23.43 -17.64
C ILE A 179 -11.78 -22.97 -18.05
N ALA A 180 -12.51 -23.85 -18.75
CA ALA A 180 -13.89 -23.58 -19.12
C ALA A 180 -14.84 -23.83 -17.93
N PRO A 181 -16.02 -23.18 -17.87
CA PRO A 181 -16.97 -23.37 -16.78
C PRO A 181 -17.34 -24.82 -16.50
N GLN A 182 -17.49 -25.64 -17.55
CA GLN A 182 -17.82 -27.07 -17.42
C GLN A 182 -16.72 -27.90 -16.73
N GLN A 183 -15.51 -27.35 -16.64
CA GLN A 183 -14.33 -27.96 -16.01
C GLN A 183 -14.20 -27.58 -14.52
N THR A 184 -15.14 -26.78 -14.01
CA THR A 184 -15.28 -26.45 -12.58
C THR A 184 -16.47 -27.19 -11.98
N ALA A 185 -16.44 -27.38 -10.66
CA ALA A 185 -17.55 -28.03 -9.93
C ALA A 185 -18.80 -27.16 -9.94
N GLU A 186 -18.64 -25.86 -9.85
CA GLU A 186 -19.73 -24.86 -9.84
C GLU A 186 -20.37 -24.70 -11.24
N GLY A 187 -19.58 -24.85 -12.30
CA GLY A 187 -20.07 -24.66 -13.68
C GLY A 187 -20.51 -23.24 -14.01
N GLU A 188 -20.16 -22.28 -13.19
CA GLU A 188 -20.61 -20.88 -13.29
C GLU A 188 -19.83 -20.10 -14.35
N VAL A 189 -20.53 -19.15 -14.97
CA VAL A 189 -19.96 -18.21 -15.95
C VAL A 189 -19.95 -16.81 -15.32
N TYR A 190 -18.79 -16.22 -15.22
CA TYR A 190 -18.62 -14.85 -14.76
C TYR A 190 -18.46 -13.89 -15.93
N ALA A 191 -18.84 -12.63 -15.71
CA ALA A 191 -18.59 -11.58 -16.69
C ALA A 191 -17.08 -11.43 -16.97
N LYS A 192 -16.77 -10.89 -18.16
CA LYS A 192 -15.39 -10.59 -18.53
C LYS A 192 -14.76 -9.66 -17.48
N ASP A 193 -13.47 -9.91 -17.18
CA ASP A 193 -12.67 -9.13 -16.24
C ASP A 193 -13.07 -9.26 -14.74
N ILE A 194 -13.87 -10.27 -14.38
CA ILE A 194 -14.07 -10.65 -12.98
C ILE A 194 -12.94 -11.58 -12.55
N TRP A 195 -12.24 -11.21 -11.49
CA TRP A 195 -11.24 -12.08 -10.85
C TRP A 195 -11.96 -13.19 -10.08
N VAL A 196 -11.46 -14.42 -10.23
CA VAL A 196 -11.92 -15.61 -9.49
C VAL A 196 -10.75 -16.29 -8.81
N ARG A 197 -11.02 -16.98 -7.70
CA ARG A 197 -10.02 -17.84 -7.02
C ARG A 197 -10.20 -19.26 -7.51
N MET A 198 -9.11 -19.88 -7.96
CA MET A 198 -9.16 -21.25 -8.44
C MET A 198 -8.57 -22.19 -7.40
N TYR A 199 -9.28 -23.27 -7.10
CA TYR A 199 -8.87 -24.30 -6.17
C TYR A 199 -8.82 -25.66 -6.85
N ARG A 200 -7.89 -26.52 -6.40
CA ARG A 200 -7.91 -27.93 -6.78
C ARG A 200 -8.96 -28.68 -5.98
N PRO A 201 -9.30 -29.93 -6.37
CA PRO A 201 -10.30 -30.74 -5.66
C PRO A 201 -9.92 -31.03 -4.19
N ASP A 202 -8.64 -30.99 -3.86
CA ASP A 202 -8.13 -31.14 -2.48
C ASP A 202 -8.23 -29.85 -1.63
N GLY A 203 -8.79 -28.78 -2.20
CA GLY A 203 -8.92 -27.47 -1.57
C GLY A 203 -7.67 -26.61 -1.61
N SER A 204 -6.59 -27.05 -2.26
CA SER A 204 -5.39 -26.22 -2.40
C SER A 204 -5.61 -25.10 -3.41
N PHE A 205 -5.17 -23.87 -3.04
CA PHE A 205 -5.25 -22.70 -3.92
C PHE A 205 -4.28 -22.84 -5.10
N ALA A 206 -4.75 -22.53 -6.29
CA ALA A 206 -3.98 -22.68 -7.53
C ALA A 206 -3.76 -21.36 -8.27
N GLY A 207 -4.64 -20.36 -8.10
CA GLY A 207 -4.49 -19.05 -8.74
C GLY A 207 -5.74 -18.19 -8.66
#